data_f5b21940c5bcc3f3a1ace22360aea805
#
_entry.id   f5b21940c5bcc3f3a1ace22360aea805
#
_cell.length_a   1.000
_cell.length_b   1.000
_cell.length_c   1.000
_cell.angle_alpha   90.00
_cell.angle_beta   90.00
_cell.angle_gamma   90.00
#
_symmetry.space_group_name_H-M   'P 1'
#
loop_
_entity.id
_entity.type
_entity.pdbx_description
1 polymer ?
#
loop_
_entity_poly.entity_id
_entity_poly.type
_entity_poly.pdbx_seq_one_letter_code
_entity_poly.pdbx_strand_id
1 'polypeptide(L)' 'MRVRDMEIGEVQERFANLVWDHEPIPSGQLVKLCEREWGWKKPTTYTVLRKLCERGIFQNENSVVTARITREEYYAAQ' A
#
# COMPACT_ATOMS: atom_id res chain seq x y z
N MET A 1 -2.68 -12.27 -21.16
CA MET A 1 -2.48 -12.27 -20.46
C MET A 1 -2.69 -11.52 -19.71
N ARG A 2 -2.66 -11.61 -18.90
CA ARG A 2 -2.97 -10.91 -18.17
C ARG A 2 -1.84 -10.38 -17.51
N VAL A 3 -0.87 -9.91 -18.17
CA VAL A 3 0.20 -9.13 -17.63
C VAL A 3 -0.34 -8.07 -16.69
N ARG A 4 -1.47 -7.50 -17.07
CA ARG A 4 -2.07 -6.47 -16.27
C ARG A 4 -2.44 -6.98 -14.88
N ASP A 5 -2.99 -8.19 -14.79
CA ASP A 5 -3.36 -8.74 -13.49
C ASP A 5 -2.12 -9.01 -12.65
N MET A 6 -1.06 -9.49 -13.28
CA MET A 6 0.18 -9.70 -12.57
C MET A 6 0.76 -8.38 -12.09
N GLU A 7 0.68 -7.35 -12.93
CA GLU A 7 1.19 -6.04 -12.53
C GLU A 7 0.45 -5.50 -11.33
N ILE A 8 -0.87 -5.68 -11.29
CA ILE A 8 -1.65 -5.19 -10.18
C ILE A 8 -1.24 -5.87 -8.90
N GLY A 9 -1.07 -7.19 -8.93
CA GLY A 9 -0.63 -7.91 -7.75
C GLY A 9 0.76 -7.48 -7.31
N GLU A 10 1.67 -7.34 -8.26
CA GLU A 10 3.03 -6.94 -7.96
C GLU A 10 3.07 -5.52 -7.42
N VAL A 11 2.28 -4.64 -8.00
CA VAL A 11 2.22 -3.25 -7.55
C VAL A 11 1.70 -3.18 -6.13
N GLN A 12 0.65 -3.93 -5.82
CA GLN A 12 0.11 -3.93 -4.47
C GLN A 12 1.12 -4.47 -3.47
N GLU A 13 1.87 -5.48 -3.86
CA GLU A 13 2.87 -6.05 -2.98
C GLU A 13 3.99 -5.05 -2.71
N ARG A 14 4.45 -4.35 -3.72
CA ARG A 14 5.48 -3.34 -3.53
C ARG A 14 4.98 -2.21 -2.65
N PHE A 15 3.75 -1.78 -2.88
CA PHE A 15 3.16 -0.74 -2.07
C PHE A 15 3.03 -1.19 -0.62
N ALA A 16 2.58 -2.42 -0.40
CA ALA A 16 2.43 -2.94 0.95
C ALA A 16 3.76 -2.96 1.68
N ASN A 17 4.81 -3.42 1.01
CA ASN A 17 6.13 -3.44 1.64
C ASN A 17 6.61 -2.05 1.99
N LEU A 18 6.34 -1.08 1.13
CA LEU A 18 6.71 0.30 1.41
C LEU A 18 6.01 0.81 2.67
N VAL A 19 4.72 0.49 2.81
CA VAL A 19 3.97 0.93 3.98
C VAL A 19 4.47 0.23 5.23
N TRP A 20 4.70 -1.08 5.17
CA TRP A 20 5.23 -1.80 6.33
C TRP A 20 6.57 -1.24 6.78
N ASP A 21 7.39 -0.79 5.83
CA ASP A 21 8.69 -0.24 6.17
C ASP A 21 8.60 1.13 6.83
N HIS A 22 7.49 1.84 6.63
CA HIS A 22 7.38 3.23 7.07
C HIS A 22 6.25 3.50 8.06
N GLU A 23 5.42 2.50 8.35
CA GLU A 23 4.29 2.75 9.23
C GLU A 23 4.76 3.08 10.64
N PRO A 24 4.02 3.87 11.38
CA PRO A 24 2.86 4.66 10.92
C PRO A 24 3.32 5.84 10.07
N ILE A 25 2.58 6.11 9.02
CA ILE A 25 2.99 7.16 8.10
C ILE A 25 1.76 8.00 7.73
N PRO A 26 1.85 9.33 7.85
CA PRO A 26 0.75 10.18 7.39
C PRO A 26 0.49 9.95 5.90
N SER A 27 -0.78 9.92 5.51
CA SER A 27 -1.13 9.61 4.14
C SER A 27 -0.54 10.62 3.15
N GLY A 28 -0.41 11.89 3.55
CA GLY A 28 0.22 12.87 2.70
C GLY A 28 1.68 12.57 2.42
N GLN A 29 2.39 12.06 3.44
CA GLN A 29 3.78 11.67 3.25
C GLN A 29 3.89 10.41 2.41
N LEU A 30 2.93 9.51 2.56
CA LEU A 30 2.90 8.30 1.75
C LEU A 30 2.74 8.67 0.27
N VAL A 31 1.89 9.65 -0.03
CA VAL A 31 1.72 10.12 -1.39
C VAL A 31 3.05 10.63 -1.95
N LYS A 32 3.75 11.43 -1.17
CA LYS A 32 5.04 11.97 -1.62
C LYS A 32 6.07 10.87 -1.82
N LEU A 33 6.05 9.88 -0.95
CA LEU A 33 6.98 8.77 -1.05
C LEU A 33 6.73 7.96 -2.31
N CYS A 34 5.47 7.66 -2.61
CA CYS A 34 5.12 6.92 -3.81
C CYS A 34 5.46 7.72 -5.07
N GLU A 35 5.28 9.03 -5.02
CA GLU A 35 5.65 9.88 -6.16
C GLU A 35 7.15 9.80 -6.40
N ARG A 36 7.95 9.87 -5.35
CA ARG A 36 9.40 9.83 -5.48
C ARG A 36 9.89 8.46 -5.95
N GLU A 37 9.30 7.39 -5.41
CA GLU A 37 9.77 6.05 -5.72
C GLU A 37 9.29 5.56 -7.08
N TRP A 38 8.06 5.89 -7.45
CA TRP A 38 7.45 5.30 -8.64
C TRP A 38 6.80 6.30 -9.56
N GLY A 39 6.85 7.58 -9.25
CA GLY A 39 6.20 8.60 -10.06
C GLY A 39 4.69 8.55 -10.02
N TRP A 40 4.11 7.98 -8.97
CA TRP A 40 2.67 7.87 -8.86
C TRP A 40 2.05 9.20 -8.51
N LYS A 41 0.89 9.45 -9.11
CA LYS A 41 0.10 10.61 -8.75
C LYS A 41 -0.75 10.30 -7.54
N LYS A 42 -1.21 11.34 -6.87
CA LYS A 42 -1.98 11.21 -5.65
C LYS A 42 -3.18 10.27 -5.80
N PRO A 43 -4.01 10.39 -6.86
CA PRO A 43 -5.16 9.48 -6.98
C PRO A 43 -4.75 8.01 -7.06
N THR A 44 -3.65 7.73 -7.74
CA THR A 44 -3.18 6.36 -7.87
C THR A 44 -2.82 5.79 -6.50
N THR A 45 -2.09 6.59 -5.70
CA THR A 45 -1.69 6.15 -4.38
C THR A 45 -2.92 5.85 -3.52
N TYR A 46 -3.90 6.74 -3.52
CA TYR A 46 -5.09 6.51 -2.70
C TYR A 46 -5.92 5.34 -3.18
N THR A 47 -5.95 5.09 -4.49
CA THR A 47 -6.69 3.96 -5.02
C THR A 47 -6.09 2.65 -4.51
N VAL A 48 -4.76 2.53 -4.57
CA VAL A 48 -4.11 1.31 -4.11
C VAL A 48 -4.24 1.16 -2.60
N LEU A 49 -4.07 2.26 -1.86
CA LEU A 49 -4.20 2.24 -0.41
C LEU A 49 -5.60 1.78 -0.01
N ARG A 50 -6.63 2.32 -0.68
CA ARG A 50 -8.00 1.93 -0.35
C ARG A 50 -8.24 0.45 -0.58
N LYS A 51 -7.71 -0.09 -1.67
CA LYS A 51 -7.88 -1.51 -1.95
C LYS A 51 -7.27 -2.37 -0.86
N LEU A 52 -6.11 -1.99 -0.37
CA LEU A 52 -5.47 -2.76 0.70
C LEU A 52 -6.17 -2.57 2.03
N CYS A 53 -6.73 -1.40 2.27
CA CYS A 53 -7.54 -1.19 3.46
C CYS A 53 -8.80 -2.06 3.42
N GLU A 54 -9.43 -2.16 2.24
CA GLU A 54 -10.62 -2.99 2.09
C GLU A 54 -10.31 -4.46 2.32
N ARG A 55 -9.09 -4.86 2.00
CA ARG A 55 -8.67 -6.24 2.25
C ARG A 55 -8.26 -6.48 3.68
N GLY A 56 -8.26 -5.46 4.51
CA GLY A 56 -7.93 -5.60 5.92
C GLY A 56 -6.45 -5.63 6.23
N ILE A 57 -5.61 -5.22 5.28
CA ILE A 57 -4.17 -5.25 5.48
C ILE A 57 -3.68 -3.99 6.19
N PHE A 58 -4.23 -2.84 5.80
CA PHE A 58 -3.88 -1.56 6.41
C PHE A 58 -5.12 -0.82 6.84
N GLN A 59 -4.94 0.24 7.58
CA GLN A 59 -6.02 1.17 7.90
C GLN A 59 -5.49 2.59 7.80
N ASN A 60 -6.39 3.50 7.47
CA ASN A 60 -6.07 4.93 7.35
C ASN A 60 -7.01 5.66 8.30
N GLU A 61 -6.50 6.02 9.46
CA GLU A 61 -7.26 6.69 10.49
C GLU A 61 -6.66 8.04 10.78
N ASN A 62 -7.47 9.08 10.73
CA ASN A 62 -6.99 10.44 11.00
C ASN A 62 -5.81 10.78 10.10
N SER A 63 -5.88 10.34 8.85
CA SER A 63 -4.85 10.57 7.85
C SER A 63 -3.51 9.94 8.19
N VAL A 64 -3.52 8.92 9.04
CA VAL A 64 -2.32 8.16 9.36
C VAL A 64 -2.55 6.70 8.99
N VAL A 65 -1.62 6.15 8.22
CA VAL A 65 -1.72 4.78 7.73
C VAL A 65 -0.91 3.85 8.62
N THR A 66 -1.57 2.80 9.08
CA THR A 66 -0.92 1.79 9.91
C THR A 66 -1.30 0.40 9.41
N ALA A 67 -0.50 -0.59 9.79
CA ALA A 67 -0.77 -1.97 9.42
C ALA A 67 -1.79 -2.59 10.36
N ARG A 68 -2.76 -3.31 9.81
CA ARG A 68 -3.68 -4.09 10.61
C ARG A 68 -3.17 -5.51 10.79
N ILE A 69 -2.35 -5.98 9.84
CA ILE A 69 -1.65 -7.26 9.99
C ILE A 69 -0.19 -7.00 9.68
N THR A 70 0.67 -7.84 10.22
CA THR A 70 2.10 -7.69 9.99
C THR A 70 2.48 -8.26 8.63
N ARG A 71 3.67 -7.88 8.18
CA ARG A 71 4.22 -8.47 6.96
C ARG A 71 4.31 -9.99 7.08
N GLU A 72 4.75 -10.46 8.23
CA GLU A 72 4.85 -11.89 8.46
C GLU A 72 3.49 -12.58 8.39
N GLU A 73 2.48 -11.96 8.98
CA GLU A 73 1.15 -12.53 8.93
C GLU A 73 0.61 -12.58 7.51
N TYR A 74 0.88 -11.53 6.75
CA TYR A 74 0.40 -11.47 5.38
C TYR A 74 1.01 -12.60 4.55
N TYR A 75 2.33 -12.76 4.64
CA TYR A 75 3.00 -13.77 3.82
C TYR A 75 2.72 -15.18 4.33
N ALA A 76 2.48 -15.35 5.62
CA ALA A 76 2.13 -16.66 6.15
C ALA A 76 0.76 -17.12 5.65
N ALA A 77 -0.12 -16.18 5.30
CA ALA A 77 -1.46 -16.53 4.84
C ALA A 77 -1.53 -16.81 3.34
N GLN A 78 -0.45 -16.59 2.62
CA GLN A 78 -0.45 -16.78 1.16
C GLN A 78 -0.47 -18.26 0.74
#